data_1d60caa9d3a8207ad02035c79c34a46e
#
_entry.id   1d60caa9d3a8207ad02035c79c34a46e
#
_cell.length_a   1.000
_cell.length_b   1.000
_cell.length_c   1.000
_cell.angle_alpha   90.00
_cell.angle_beta   90.00
_cell.angle_gamma   90.00
#
_symmetry.space_group_name_H-M   'P 1'
#
loop_
_entity.id
_entity.type
_entity.pdbx_description
1 polymer ?
#
loop_
_entity_poly.entity_id
_entity_poly.type
_entity_poly.pdbx_seq_one_letter_code
_entity_poly.pdbx_strand_id
1 'polypeptide(L)'
;MTDRLTDRLSVIGMRFSGRHGVLPHEKVEPQPFEVDLVLHADLRAAGASDDLADTTDYGSLFDLTAAIVEGRSFDLIEALAAAIARAVLAATDPALVGAVEVRVRKPKAPLSGAFETVEVGILRRRDDAPTDRAG
;
A
#
# COMPACT_ATOMS: atom_id res chain seq x y z
N MET A 1 -19.95 16.80 12.02
CA MET A 1 -19.35 16.64 10.69
C MET A 1 -19.63 15.27 10.14
N THR A 2 -20.12 15.21 8.95
CA THR A 2 -20.41 13.95 8.30
C THR A 2 -19.12 13.34 7.76
N ASP A 3 -18.90 12.10 8.09
CA ASP A 3 -17.78 11.35 7.53
C ASP A 3 -18.20 10.79 6.19
N ARG A 4 -17.66 11.35 5.12
CA ARG A 4 -17.95 10.90 3.77
C ARG A 4 -17.10 9.72 3.33
N LEU A 5 -16.11 9.34 4.15
CA LEU A 5 -15.12 8.35 3.75
C LEU A 5 -15.40 7.04 4.47
N THR A 6 -16.68 6.64 4.46
CA THR A 6 -17.10 5.40 5.08
C THR A 6 -17.05 4.21 4.14
N ASP A 7 -16.89 4.46 2.83
CA ASP A 7 -16.79 3.39 1.86
C ASP A 7 -15.35 2.96 1.69
N ARG A 8 -15.17 1.80 1.14
CA ARG A 8 -13.82 1.26 0.92
C ARG A 8 -13.71 0.64 -0.45
N LEU A 9 -12.57 0.90 -1.10
CA LEU A 9 -12.15 0.17 -2.28
C LEU A 9 -10.88 -0.57 -1.88
N SER A 10 -10.90 -1.89 -1.97
CA SER A 10 -9.79 -2.71 -1.49
C SER A 10 -9.23 -3.56 -2.61
N VAL A 11 -7.91 -3.64 -2.68
CA VAL A 11 -7.20 -4.57 -3.55
C VAL A 11 -6.42 -5.49 -2.63
N ILE A 12 -6.80 -6.74 -2.57
CA ILE A 12 -6.35 -7.66 -1.54
C ILE A 12 -5.51 -8.77 -2.15
N GLY A 13 -4.38 -9.07 -1.50
CA GLY A 13 -3.59 -10.24 -1.85
C GLY A 13 -2.75 -10.07 -3.11
N MET A 14 -2.33 -8.85 -3.43
CA MET A 14 -1.40 -8.66 -4.54
C MET A 14 -0.07 -9.32 -4.21
N ARG A 15 0.50 -10.03 -5.16
CA ARG A 15 1.76 -10.76 -4.95
C ARG A 15 2.82 -10.28 -5.91
N PHE A 16 4.00 -10.01 -5.36
CA PHE A 16 5.13 -9.52 -6.14
C PHE A 16 6.42 -10.14 -5.61
N SER A 17 7.45 -10.13 -6.44
CA SER A 17 8.81 -10.46 -6.02
C SER A 17 9.55 -9.18 -5.70
N GLY A 18 10.25 -9.14 -4.58
CA GLY A 18 11.01 -7.97 -4.19
C GLY A 18 12.25 -8.35 -3.41
N ARG A 19 13.11 -7.35 -3.17
CA ARG A 19 14.38 -7.55 -2.47
C ARG A 19 14.43 -6.61 -1.28
N HIS A 20 13.57 -6.86 -0.30
CA HIS A 20 13.44 -6.00 0.88
C HIS A 20 13.85 -6.76 2.13
N GLY A 21 14.68 -6.15 2.93
CA GLY A 21 15.18 -6.71 4.17
C GLY A 21 16.54 -6.14 4.51
N VAL A 22 16.98 -6.34 5.76
CA VAL A 22 18.27 -5.82 6.23
C VAL A 22 19.43 -6.75 5.94
N LEU A 23 19.16 -8.03 5.68
CA LEU A 23 20.22 -9.01 5.48
C LEU A 23 20.79 -8.94 4.06
N PRO A 24 22.09 -9.18 3.89
CA PRO A 24 22.70 -9.06 2.56
C PRO A 24 22.01 -9.92 1.49
N HIS A 25 21.63 -11.16 1.81
CA HIS A 25 21.00 -12.02 0.81
C HIS A 25 19.62 -11.50 0.40
N GLU A 26 18.95 -10.77 1.28
CA GLU A 26 17.64 -10.19 0.97
C GLU A 26 17.73 -9.04 -0.03
N LYS A 27 18.91 -8.46 -0.19
CA LYS A 27 19.16 -7.40 -1.17
C LYS A 27 19.43 -7.95 -2.57
N VAL A 28 19.76 -9.22 -2.66
CA VAL A 28 20.18 -9.85 -3.91
C VAL A 28 19.14 -10.84 -4.42
N GLU A 29 18.59 -11.65 -3.54
CA GLU A 29 17.68 -12.73 -3.90
C GLU A 29 16.24 -12.27 -3.73
N PRO A 30 15.44 -12.25 -4.81
CA PRO A 30 14.03 -11.88 -4.69
C PRO A 30 13.27 -12.89 -3.85
N GLN A 31 12.26 -12.40 -3.15
CA GLN A 31 11.35 -13.25 -2.40
C GLN A 31 9.94 -12.70 -2.54
N PRO A 32 8.91 -13.52 -2.23
CA PRO A 32 7.54 -13.06 -2.38
C PRO A 32 7.15 -12.07 -1.30
N PHE A 33 6.40 -11.05 -1.72
CA PHE A 33 5.74 -10.10 -0.83
C PHE A 33 4.28 -10.04 -1.24
N GLU A 34 3.40 -9.83 -0.27
CA GLU A 34 1.98 -9.64 -0.52
C GLU A 34 1.58 -8.28 -0.01
N VAL A 35 0.71 -7.61 -0.75
CA VAL A 35 0.26 -6.26 -0.40
C VAL A 35 -1.25 -6.18 -0.51
N ASP A 36 -1.87 -5.59 0.51
CA ASP A 36 -3.27 -5.17 0.47
C ASP A 36 -3.31 -3.66 0.49
N LEU A 37 -4.21 -3.10 -0.30
CA LEU A 37 -4.57 -1.69 -0.23
C LEU A 37 -6.03 -1.58 0.15
N VAL A 38 -6.34 -0.71 1.10
CA VAL A 38 -7.73 -0.36 1.43
C VAL A 38 -7.83 1.16 1.36
N LEU A 39 -8.56 1.64 0.36
CA LEU A 39 -8.80 3.06 0.19
C LEU A 39 -10.08 3.43 0.92
N HIS A 40 -9.97 4.38 1.83
CA HIS A 40 -11.14 4.97 2.50
C HIS A 40 -11.64 6.08 1.59
N ALA A 41 -12.83 5.90 1.05
CA ALA A 41 -13.26 6.66 -0.11
C ALA A 41 -14.75 6.98 -0.04
N ASP A 42 -15.17 7.88 -0.91
CA ASP A 42 -16.57 8.14 -1.17
C ASP A 42 -16.90 7.55 -2.53
N LEU A 43 -17.67 6.48 -2.55
CA LEU A 43 -17.99 5.73 -3.77
C LEU A 43 -19.39 6.03 -4.28
N ARG A 44 -20.07 7.05 -3.71
CA ARG A 44 -21.47 7.33 -4.07
C ARG A 44 -21.63 7.80 -5.51
N ALA A 45 -20.73 8.67 -5.97
CA ALA A 45 -20.82 9.17 -7.35
C ALA A 45 -20.66 8.04 -8.36
N ALA A 46 -19.65 7.19 -8.16
CA ALA A 46 -19.42 6.05 -9.06
C ALA A 46 -20.60 5.07 -9.01
N GLY A 47 -21.13 4.82 -7.82
CA GLY A 47 -22.29 3.94 -7.67
C GLY A 47 -23.52 4.43 -8.41
N ALA A 48 -23.67 5.75 -8.51
CA ALA A 48 -24.81 6.35 -9.20
C ALA A 48 -24.60 6.46 -10.72
N SER A 49 -23.37 6.78 -11.14
CA SER A 49 -23.08 7.10 -12.55
C SER A 49 -22.66 5.89 -13.37
N ASP A 50 -22.07 4.89 -12.72
CA ASP A 50 -21.46 3.76 -13.40
C ASP A 50 -20.36 4.22 -14.38
N ASP A 51 -19.66 5.30 -14.02
CA ASP A 51 -18.62 5.91 -14.84
C ASP A 51 -17.28 5.78 -14.15
N LEU A 52 -16.30 5.22 -14.83
CA LEU A 52 -14.94 5.05 -14.30
C LEU A 52 -14.33 6.38 -13.89
N ALA A 53 -14.70 7.47 -14.56
CA ALA A 53 -14.18 8.79 -14.23
C ALA A 53 -14.55 9.25 -12.80
N ASP A 54 -15.56 8.63 -12.19
CA ASP A 54 -16.03 8.99 -10.86
C ASP A 54 -15.43 8.12 -9.76
N THR A 55 -14.45 7.30 -10.08
CA THR A 55 -13.82 6.41 -9.12
C THR A 55 -12.32 6.32 -9.36
N THR A 56 -11.66 5.48 -8.60
CA THR A 56 -10.23 5.19 -8.76
C THR A 56 -10.07 3.92 -9.60
N ASP A 57 -9.19 4.01 -10.59
CA ASP A 57 -8.86 2.86 -11.42
C ASP A 57 -7.91 1.94 -10.63
N TYR A 58 -8.45 0.80 -10.15
CA TYR A 58 -7.63 -0.10 -9.34
C TYR A 58 -6.54 -0.81 -10.15
N GLY A 59 -6.67 -0.89 -11.48
CA GLY A 59 -5.59 -1.40 -12.31
C GLY A 59 -4.34 -0.52 -12.19
N SER A 60 -4.53 0.80 -12.15
CA SER A 60 -3.43 1.74 -11.93
C SER A 60 -2.82 1.56 -10.55
N LEU A 61 -3.63 1.26 -9.55
CA LEU A 61 -3.12 1.01 -8.19
C LEU A 61 -2.26 -0.25 -8.14
N PHE A 62 -2.68 -1.28 -8.85
CA PHE A 62 -1.90 -2.51 -8.96
C PHE A 62 -0.54 -2.22 -9.59
N ASP A 63 -0.52 -1.52 -10.72
CA ASP A 63 0.72 -1.23 -11.43
C ASP A 63 1.66 -0.36 -10.59
N LEU A 64 1.10 0.63 -9.91
CA LEU A 64 1.87 1.50 -9.02
C LEU A 64 2.53 0.70 -7.89
N THR A 65 1.76 -0.18 -7.27
CA THR A 65 2.25 -1.02 -6.18
C THR A 65 3.35 -1.96 -6.69
N ALA A 66 3.14 -2.58 -7.85
CA ALA A 66 4.13 -3.45 -8.46
C ALA A 66 5.46 -2.72 -8.69
N ALA A 67 5.39 -1.51 -9.23
CA ALA A 67 6.59 -0.73 -9.51
C ALA A 67 7.40 -0.43 -8.24
N ILE A 68 6.72 -0.20 -7.13
CA ILE A 68 7.40 0.11 -5.86
C ILE A 68 7.99 -1.16 -5.24
N VAL A 69 7.21 -2.24 -5.18
CA VAL A 69 7.68 -3.50 -4.56
C VAL A 69 8.82 -4.09 -5.35
N GLU A 70 8.74 -4.04 -6.68
CA GLU A 70 9.77 -4.62 -7.57
C GLU A 70 10.91 -3.66 -7.85
N GLY A 71 10.84 -2.44 -7.34
CA GLY A 71 11.84 -1.41 -7.53
C GLY A 71 13.00 -1.50 -6.54
N ARG A 72 13.42 -0.33 -6.07
CA ARG A 72 14.57 -0.27 -5.17
C ARG A 72 14.31 -1.04 -3.87
N SER A 73 15.37 -1.58 -3.30
CA SER A 73 15.29 -2.34 -2.05
C SER A 73 15.13 -1.40 -0.85
N PHE A 74 14.17 -1.74 0.00
CA PHE A 74 14.02 -1.12 1.31
C PHE A 74 14.55 -2.08 2.37
N ASP A 75 15.15 -1.55 3.42
CA ASP A 75 15.59 -2.38 4.54
C ASP A 75 14.42 -2.92 5.35
N LEU A 76 13.39 -2.08 5.50
CA LEU A 76 12.25 -2.39 6.37
C LEU A 76 10.98 -2.42 5.54
N ILE A 77 10.11 -3.38 5.82
CA ILE A 77 8.80 -3.41 5.17
C ILE A 77 7.92 -2.25 5.64
N GLU A 78 8.20 -1.66 6.79
CA GLU A 78 7.55 -0.41 7.23
C GLU A 78 7.82 0.73 6.24
N ALA A 79 9.06 0.84 5.79
CA ALA A 79 9.43 1.87 4.81
C ALA A 79 8.82 1.59 3.44
N LEU A 80 8.76 0.32 3.05
CA LEU A 80 8.08 -0.09 1.82
C LEU A 80 6.61 0.28 1.88
N ALA A 81 5.92 -0.05 2.99
CA ALA A 81 4.52 0.27 3.17
C ALA A 81 4.28 1.78 3.12
N ALA A 82 5.14 2.58 3.76
CA ALA A 82 5.02 4.03 3.76
C ALA A 82 5.20 4.60 2.35
N ALA A 83 6.13 4.07 1.58
CA ALA A 83 6.34 4.50 0.20
C ALA A 83 5.11 4.22 -0.66
N ILE A 84 4.50 3.05 -0.49
CA ILE A 84 3.28 2.69 -1.21
C ILE A 84 2.15 3.64 -0.82
N ALA A 85 1.96 3.91 0.46
CA ALA A 85 0.89 4.80 0.93
C ALA A 85 1.03 6.20 0.33
N ARG A 86 2.25 6.76 0.35
CA ARG A 86 2.49 8.09 -0.23
C ARG A 86 2.16 8.11 -1.71
N ALA A 87 2.59 7.09 -2.43
CA ALA A 87 2.37 7.04 -3.88
C ALA A 87 0.87 6.91 -4.21
N VAL A 88 0.15 6.09 -3.46
CA VAL A 88 -1.28 5.91 -3.66
C VAL A 88 -2.03 7.21 -3.39
N LEU A 89 -1.71 7.89 -2.30
CA LEU A 89 -2.36 9.16 -1.99
C LEU A 89 -2.03 10.23 -3.03
N ALA A 90 -0.80 10.25 -3.53
CA ALA A 90 -0.41 11.20 -4.57
C ALA A 90 -1.11 10.92 -5.90
N ALA A 91 -1.44 9.67 -6.17
CA ALA A 91 -2.04 9.25 -7.44
C ALA A 91 -3.56 9.26 -7.45
N THR A 92 -4.21 9.53 -6.31
CA THR A 92 -5.66 9.47 -6.19
C THR A 92 -6.26 10.87 -5.96
N ASP A 93 -7.53 11.01 -6.33
CA ASP A 93 -8.26 12.27 -6.23
C ASP A 93 -8.60 12.54 -4.76
N PRO A 94 -8.16 13.68 -4.19
CA PRO A 94 -8.49 14.03 -2.81
C PRO A 94 -9.99 14.16 -2.54
N ALA A 95 -10.78 14.45 -3.57
CA ALA A 95 -12.22 14.52 -3.42
C ALA A 95 -12.85 13.15 -3.20
N LEU A 96 -12.17 12.10 -3.62
CA LEU A 96 -12.69 10.73 -3.54
C LEU A 96 -12.02 9.91 -2.45
N VAL A 97 -10.71 10.06 -2.26
CA VAL A 97 -9.93 9.21 -1.36
C VAL A 97 -9.29 10.08 -0.29
N GLY A 98 -9.61 9.83 0.95
CA GLY A 98 -9.08 10.60 2.09
C GLY A 98 -7.98 9.89 2.86
N ALA A 99 -7.92 8.58 2.76
CA ALA A 99 -6.94 7.79 3.50
C ALA A 99 -6.70 6.48 2.80
N VAL A 100 -5.54 5.88 3.06
CA VAL A 100 -5.21 4.55 2.56
C VAL A 100 -4.62 3.72 3.69
N GLU A 101 -5.05 2.48 3.77
CA GLU A 101 -4.47 1.48 4.62
C GLU A 101 -3.62 0.57 3.73
N VAL A 102 -2.38 0.32 4.14
CA VAL A 102 -1.46 -0.54 3.39
C VAL A 102 -1.01 -1.65 4.32
N ARG A 103 -1.14 -2.89 3.87
CA ARG A 103 -0.61 -4.05 4.58
C ARG A 103 0.42 -4.72 3.69
N VAL A 104 1.60 -4.94 4.24
CA VAL A 104 2.68 -5.62 3.53
C VAL A 104 3.01 -6.87 4.31
N ARG A 105 2.97 -8.01 3.63
CA ARG A 105 3.29 -9.30 4.21
C ARG A 105 4.56 -9.87 3.60
N LYS A 106 5.36 -10.47 4.45
CA LYS A 106 6.65 -11.07 4.09
C LYS A 106 6.64 -12.53 4.55
N PRO A 107 6.06 -13.44 3.74
CA PRO A 107 5.89 -14.83 4.17
C PRO A 107 7.20 -15.57 4.38
N LYS A 108 8.25 -15.15 3.72
CA LYS A 108 9.57 -15.78 3.81
C LYS A 108 10.54 -15.00 4.69
N ALA A 109 10.02 -14.23 5.64
CA ALA A 109 10.88 -13.51 6.58
C ALA A 109 11.84 -14.49 7.26
N PRO A 110 13.10 -14.08 7.49
CA PRO A 110 14.13 -14.99 8.00
C PRO A 110 14.02 -15.20 9.51
N LEU A 111 12.99 -15.90 9.93
CA LEU A 111 12.76 -16.27 11.32
C LEU A 111 13.19 -17.72 11.54
N SER A 112 13.51 -18.06 12.78
CA SER A 112 14.09 -19.35 13.11
C SER A 112 13.03 -20.42 13.45
N GLY A 113 11.75 -20.13 13.31
CA GLY A 113 10.68 -21.07 13.65
C GLY A 113 9.55 -21.03 12.63
N ALA A 114 8.52 -21.82 12.88
CA ALA A 114 7.35 -21.88 12.01
C ALA A 114 6.47 -20.64 12.22
N PHE A 115 5.97 -20.07 11.13
CA PHE A 115 5.04 -18.94 11.15
C PHE A 115 4.40 -18.85 9.77
N GLU A 116 3.30 -18.10 9.67
CA GLU A 116 2.67 -17.89 8.37
C GLU A 116 3.31 -16.73 7.63
N THR A 117 3.42 -15.59 8.29
CA THR A 117 3.95 -14.38 7.66
C THR A 117 4.35 -13.37 8.72
N VAL A 118 5.11 -12.37 8.30
CA VAL A 118 5.29 -11.13 9.05
C VAL A 118 4.50 -10.06 8.31
N GLU A 119 3.69 -9.31 9.03
CA GLU A 119 2.83 -8.30 8.42
C GLU A 119 3.02 -6.96 9.10
N VAL A 120 3.09 -5.92 8.28
CA VAL A 120 3.02 -4.53 8.72
C VAL A 120 1.76 -3.92 8.15
N GLY A 121 0.97 -3.25 8.97
CA GLY A 121 -0.20 -2.52 8.53
C GLY A 121 -0.09 -1.07 8.97
N ILE A 122 -0.33 -0.16 8.05
CA ILE A 122 -0.32 1.27 8.34
C ILE A 122 -1.56 1.94 7.76
N LEU A 123 -2.01 3.00 8.39
CA LEU A 123 -3.08 3.86 7.91
C LEU A 123 -2.50 5.26 7.75
N ARG A 124 -2.66 5.84 6.56
CA ARG A 124 -2.18 7.20 6.30
C ARG A 124 -3.32 8.03 5.73
N ARG A 125 -3.50 9.20 6.30
CA ARG A 125 -4.49 10.18 5.87
C ARG A 125 -3.79 11.27 5.08
N ARG A 126 -4.54 11.97 4.25
CA ARG A 126 -3.96 13.03 3.42
C ARG A 126 -3.35 14.16 4.24
N ASP A 127 -3.95 14.43 5.41
CA ASP A 127 -3.47 15.50 6.27
C ASP A 127 -2.36 15.06 7.21
N ASP A 128 -1.95 13.81 7.16
CA ASP A 128 -0.82 13.36 7.95
C ASP A 128 0.45 13.95 7.37
N ALA A 129 1.13 14.76 8.15
CA ALA A 129 2.43 15.26 7.73
C ALA A 129 3.45 14.12 7.83
N PRO A 130 4.37 14.00 6.88
CA PRO A 130 5.45 13.07 7.04
C PRO A 130 6.25 13.46 8.28
N THR A 131 6.66 12.44 9.03
CA THR A 131 7.52 12.69 10.17
C THR A 131 8.83 13.24 9.64
N ASP A 132 9.07 14.51 9.97
CA ASP A 132 10.32 15.13 9.56
C ASP A 132 11.37 14.82 10.61
N ARG A 133 12.13 13.83 10.35
CA ARG A 133 13.20 13.46 11.26
C ARG A 133 14.39 14.37 11.10
N ALA A 134 14.36 15.16 10.09
CA ALA A 134 15.41 16.14 9.81
C ALA A 134 16.78 15.57 10.08
N GLY A 135 16.86 14.40 9.99
CA GLY A 135 18.15 13.82 10.32
C GLY A 135 17.88 12.45 10.47
#